data_96935e7f6e9c88fc79e294e0ab8afd23
#
_entry.id   96935e7f6e9c88fc79e294e0ab8afd23
#
_cell.length_a   1.000
_cell.length_b   1.000
_cell.length_c   1.000
_cell.angle_alpha   90.00
_cell.angle_beta   90.00
_cell.angle_gamma   90.00
#
_symmetry.space_group_name_H-M   'P 1'
#
loop_
_entity.id
_entity.type
_entity.pdbx_description
1 polymer ?
#
loop_
_entity_poly.entity_id
_entity_poly.type
_entity_poly.pdbx_seq_one_letter_code
_entity_poly.pdbx_strand_id
1 'polypeptide(L)'
;MSTPELISPWPDEAEVGFTLDVPKQPRGGVAYARLVAAQRLLQDRVAGAALPADVSADVAARLEALCDELAAYQASEHERHDGWRPDLPGRGHPLLPTYIVDEDDELMLRGRVTFTRFYLGGNGAAHGGSQPLLFDDLLGRVVNHRQAGGVARTAYLKVTYRKITPIGRQLRFEATVDRIDGRKRWASARLYDAHGDVVADAEGLFIELRPGQP
;
A
#
# COMPACT_ATOMS: atom_id res chain seq x y z
N MET A 1 21.99 12.97 -26.67
CA MET A 1 20.71 12.44 -26.15
C MET A 1 20.73 12.67 -24.66
N SER A 2 19.93 13.63 -24.19
CA SER A 2 19.83 13.93 -22.75
C SER A 2 19.11 12.79 -22.05
N THR A 3 19.72 12.25 -21.02
CA THR A 3 19.10 11.27 -20.12
C THR A 3 17.86 11.93 -19.50
N PRO A 4 16.66 11.33 -19.56
CA PRO A 4 15.50 11.92 -18.90
C PRO A 4 15.77 11.97 -17.40
N GLU A 5 15.60 13.16 -16.83
CA GLU A 5 15.67 13.39 -15.39
C GLU A 5 14.65 12.48 -14.70
N LEU A 6 15.15 11.59 -13.85
CA LEU A 6 14.32 10.70 -13.03
C LEU A 6 13.59 11.56 -12.01
N ILE A 7 12.37 11.98 -12.33
CA ILE A 7 11.48 12.56 -11.33
C ILE A 7 11.23 11.46 -10.30
N SER A 8 11.73 11.67 -9.09
CA SER A 8 11.44 10.79 -7.95
C SER A 8 9.92 10.72 -7.78
N PRO A 9 9.30 9.53 -7.71
CA PRO A 9 7.87 9.42 -7.41
C PRO A 9 7.56 9.73 -5.93
N TRP A 10 8.58 10.13 -5.17
CA TRP A 10 8.49 10.44 -3.76
C TRP A 10 8.45 11.95 -3.54
N PRO A 11 7.58 12.48 -2.64
CA PRO A 11 7.66 13.86 -2.21
C PRO A 11 9.05 14.11 -1.60
N ASP A 12 9.61 15.30 -1.87
CA ASP A 12 10.84 15.73 -1.23
C ASP A 12 10.70 15.65 0.29
N GLU A 13 11.78 15.26 0.97
CA GLU A 13 11.81 15.06 2.44
C GLU A 13 11.29 16.27 3.25
N ALA A 14 11.18 17.43 2.64
CA ALA A 14 10.71 18.68 3.24
C ALA A 14 9.17 18.80 3.35
N GLU A 15 8.38 17.97 2.66
CA GLU A 15 6.90 18.06 2.67
C GLU A 15 6.22 17.02 3.57
N VAL A 16 6.97 16.13 4.20
CA VAL A 16 6.40 15.11 5.10
C VAL A 16 6.34 15.64 6.53
N GLY A 17 5.48 16.62 6.76
CA GLY A 17 5.11 17.08 8.09
C GLY A 17 4.19 16.09 8.81
N PHE A 18 4.65 14.86 9.06
CA PHE A 18 3.89 13.83 9.73
C PHE A 18 4.65 13.29 10.94
N THR A 19 4.21 13.66 12.13
CA THR A 19 4.65 13.04 13.38
C THR A 19 3.81 11.80 13.66
N LEU A 20 4.08 10.71 12.95
CA LEU A 20 3.80 9.40 13.50
C LEU A 20 4.73 9.18 14.69
N ASP A 21 4.25 8.47 15.71
CA ASP A 21 5.10 7.94 16.78
C ASP A 21 6.01 6.87 16.15
N VAL A 22 7.00 7.33 15.39
CA VAL A 22 7.96 6.46 14.70
C VAL A 22 8.80 5.84 15.79
N PRO A 23 8.87 4.51 15.89
CA PRO A 23 9.78 3.84 16.82
C PRO A 23 11.15 4.46 16.69
N LYS A 24 11.83 4.76 17.80
CA LYS A 24 13.17 5.40 17.84
C LYS A 24 14.19 4.73 16.90
N GLN A 25 13.93 3.50 16.47
CA GLN A 25 14.65 2.80 15.41
C GLN A 25 13.63 2.00 14.55
N PRO A 26 13.24 2.50 13.38
CA PRO A 26 12.36 1.77 12.48
C PRO A 26 13.03 0.48 11.99
N ARG A 27 12.27 -0.62 11.89
CA ARG A 27 12.77 -1.94 11.43
C ARG A 27 13.54 -1.80 10.12
N GLY A 28 14.77 -2.33 10.05
CA GLY A 28 15.64 -2.22 8.89
C GLY A 28 16.24 -0.85 8.61
N GLY A 29 15.95 0.16 9.46
CA GLY A 29 16.53 1.51 9.35
C GLY A 29 16.21 2.25 8.04
N VAL A 30 16.99 3.27 7.73
CA VAL A 30 16.84 4.10 6.50
C VAL A 30 17.16 3.28 5.24
N ALA A 31 18.09 2.32 5.32
CA ALA A 31 18.46 1.50 4.16
C ALA A 31 17.29 0.65 3.65
N TYR A 32 16.41 0.19 4.55
CA TYR A 32 15.22 -0.56 4.17
C TYR A 32 14.20 0.30 3.39
N ALA A 33 14.06 1.57 3.74
CA ALA A 33 13.21 2.49 2.97
C ALA A 33 13.70 2.62 1.52
N ARG A 34 15.02 2.75 1.31
CA ARG A 34 15.62 2.76 -0.03
C ARG A 34 15.42 1.44 -0.78
N LEU A 35 15.51 0.31 -0.08
CA LEU A 35 15.27 -1.01 -0.67
C LEU A 35 13.83 -1.13 -1.18
N VAL A 36 12.82 -0.77 -0.36
CA VAL A 36 11.40 -0.77 -0.76
C VAL A 36 11.16 0.15 -1.95
N ALA A 37 11.76 1.34 -1.95
CA ALA A 37 11.65 2.28 -3.07
C ALA A 37 12.23 1.70 -4.37
N ALA A 38 13.42 1.09 -4.29
CA ALA A 38 14.08 0.45 -5.44
C ALA A 38 13.27 -0.74 -5.98
N GLN A 39 12.69 -1.54 -5.08
CA GLN A 39 11.83 -2.67 -5.46
C GLN A 39 10.56 -2.19 -6.19
N ARG A 40 9.89 -1.17 -5.69
CA ARG A 40 8.71 -0.58 -6.35
C ARG A 40 9.06 0.01 -7.72
N LEU A 41 10.20 0.71 -7.81
CA LEU A 41 10.68 1.22 -9.09
C LEU A 41 10.97 0.09 -10.09
N LEU A 42 11.56 -1.01 -9.62
CA LEU A 42 11.79 -2.20 -10.44
C LEU A 42 10.47 -2.78 -10.97
N GLN A 43 9.45 -2.94 -10.11
CA GLN A 43 8.13 -3.40 -10.51
C GLN A 43 7.54 -2.53 -11.63
N ASP A 44 7.58 -1.20 -11.48
CA ASP A 44 7.08 -0.26 -12.49
C ASP A 44 7.87 -0.33 -13.80
N ARG A 45 9.20 -0.47 -13.73
CA ARG A 45 10.06 -0.56 -14.91
C ARG A 45 9.84 -1.86 -15.67
N VAL A 46 9.73 -2.98 -14.97
CA VAL A 46 9.45 -4.28 -15.61
C VAL A 46 8.05 -4.29 -16.21
N ALA A 47 7.04 -3.83 -15.48
CA ALA A 47 5.66 -3.76 -15.98
C ALA A 47 5.49 -2.83 -17.18
N GLY A 48 6.34 -1.81 -17.30
CA GLY A 48 6.30 -0.84 -18.41
C GLY A 48 7.23 -1.12 -19.56
N ALA A 49 8.03 -2.20 -19.50
CA ALA A 49 9.08 -2.47 -20.49
C ALA A 49 8.61 -3.39 -21.62
N ALA A 50 9.21 -3.19 -22.80
CA ALA A 50 9.21 -4.14 -23.92
C ALA A 50 10.67 -4.49 -24.22
N LEU A 51 11.23 -5.40 -23.43
CA LEU A 51 12.66 -5.72 -23.48
C LEU A 51 12.98 -6.67 -24.63
N PRO A 52 14.11 -6.48 -25.35
CA PRO A 52 14.69 -7.52 -26.18
C PRO A 52 15.02 -8.79 -25.39
N ALA A 53 15.05 -9.93 -26.04
CA ALA A 53 15.21 -11.23 -25.37
C ALA A 53 16.54 -11.36 -24.61
N ASP A 54 17.64 -10.86 -25.19
CA ASP A 54 18.97 -10.86 -24.58
C ASP A 54 19.03 -9.97 -23.34
N VAL A 55 18.42 -8.78 -23.38
CA VAL A 55 18.29 -7.89 -22.22
C VAL A 55 17.41 -8.51 -21.14
N SER A 56 16.32 -9.19 -21.54
CA SER A 56 15.45 -9.90 -20.59
C SER A 56 16.22 -11.00 -19.86
N ALA A 57 17.05 -11.77 -20.56
CA ALA A 57 17.86 -12.83 -19.98
C ALA A 57 18.92 -12.27 -19.00
N ASP A 58 19.61 -11.18 -19.36
CA ASP A 58 20.58 -10.53 -18.47
C ASP A 58 19.91 -9.99 -17.19
N VAL A 59 18.78 -9.31 -17.33
CA VAL A 59 18.03 -8.79 -16.17
C VAL A 59 17.53 -9.93 -15.28
N ALA A 60 17.01 -11.02 -15.85
CA ALA A 60 16.56 -12.18 -15.09
C ALA A 60 17.71 -12.78 -14.26
N ALA A 61 18.87 -13.03 -14.87
CA ALA A 61 20.03 -13.59 -14.16
C ALA A 61 20.49 -12.71 -12.98
N ARG A 62 20.46 -11.40 -13.14
CA ARG A 62 20.82 -10.46 -12.06
C ARG A 62 19.80 -10.46 -10.92
N LEU A 63 18.50 -10.59 -11.23
CA LEU A 63 17.45 -10.69 -10.22
C LEU A 63 17.52 -12.04 -9.49
N GLU A 64 17.78 -13.13 -10.20
CA GLU A 64 17.97 -14.46 -9.61
C GLU A 64 19.15 -14.46 -8.62
N ALA A 65 20.30 -13.91 -9.00
CA ALA A 65 21.45 -13.77 -8.11
C ALA A 65 21.11 -12.94 -6.85
N LEU A 66 20.35 -11.85 -6.99
CA LEU A 66 19.89 -11.06 -5.84
C LEU A 66 18.93 -11.86 -4.94
N CYS A 67 18.05 -12.67 -5.52
CA CYS A 67 17.15 -13.55 -4.75
C CYS A 67 17.95 -14.58 -3.94
N ASP A 68 19.01 -15.15 -4.52
CA ASP A 68 19.89 -16.10 -3.82
C ASP A 68 20.61 -15.42 -2.64
N GLU A 69 21.10 -14.20 -2.81
CA GLU A 69 21.69 -13.42 -1.71
C GLU A 69 20.68 -13.18 -0.58
N LEU A 70 19.43 -12.85 -0.90
CA LEU A 70 18.38 -12.56 0.07
C LEU A 70 17.86 -13.82 0.78
N ALA A 71 18.08 -15.01 0.22
CA ALA A 71 17.63 -16.26 0.83
C ALA A 71 18.22 -16.49 2.24
N ALA A 72 19.44 -15.99 2.49
CA ALA A 72 20.10 -16.08 3.80
C ALA A 72 19.46 -15.20 4.89
N TYR A 73 18.58 -14.28 4.53
CA TYR A 73 17.97 -13.31 5.44
C TYR A 73 16.47 -13.52 5.63
N GLN A 74 15.96 -14.70 5.28
CA GLN A 74 14.56 -15.03 5.52
C GLN A 74 14.26 -15.05 7.01
N ALA A 75 13.15 -14.42 7.41
CA ALA A 75 12.77 -14.20 8.79
C ALA A 75 11.35 -14.74 9.04
N SER A 76 11.02 -14.97 10.30
CA SER A 76 9.66 -15.31 10.71
C SER A 76 8.69 -14.15 10.42
N GLU A 77 7.38 -14.44 10.41
CA GLU A 77 6.34 -13.42 10.16
C GLU A 77 6.49 -12.18 11.07
N HIS A 78 6.84 -12.40 12.33
CA HIS A 78 6.96 -11.32 13.32
C HIS A 78 8.26 -10.53 13.24
N GLU A 79 9.30 -11.10 12.63
CA GLU A 79 10.63 -10.48 12.50
C GLU A 79 10.81 -9.72 11.18
N ARG A 80 10.02 -10.07 10.15
CA ARG A 80 10.10 -9.39 8.85
C ARG A 80 9.85 -7.89 8.99
N HIS A 81 10.40 -7.11 8.06
CA HIS A 81 10.22 -5.65 8.04
C HIS A 81 8.99 -5.22 7.25
N ASP A 82 8.65 -6.02 6.23
CA ASP A 82 7.52 -5.80 5.34
C ASP A 82 6.19 -5.65 6.08
N GLY A 83 5.45 -4.59 5.77
CA GLY A 83 4.17 -4.27 6.42
C GLY A 83 4.28 -3.67 7.84
N TRP A 84 5.49 -3.60 8.43
CA TRP A 84 5.74 -3.10 9.78
C TRP A 84 6.44 -1.73 9.82
N ARG A 85 6.37 -0.99 8.69
CA ARG A 85 6.97 0.34 8.52
C ARG A 85 5.87 1.37 8.24
N PRO A 86 5.10 1.81 9.25
CA PRO A 86 4.01 2.80 9.09
C PRO A 86 4.51 4.16 8.59
N ASP A 87 5.79 4.45 8.74
CA ASP A 87 6.49 5.62 8.21
C ASP A 87 6.72 5.56 6.69
N LEU A 88 6.52 4.41 6.06
CA LEU A 88 6.69 4.24 4.62
C LEU A 88 5.34 4.15 3.90
N PRO A 89 5.25 4.63 2.65
CA PRO A 89 4.05 4.47 1.84
C PRO A 89 3.61 3.02 1.76
N GLY A 90 2.30 2.76 1.96
CA GLY A 90 1.78 1.39 2.02
C GLY A 90 2.45 0.54 3.10
N ARG A 91 2.92 1.14 4.19
CA ARG A 91 3.62 0.48 5.31
C ARG A 91 4.88 -0.29 4.89
N GLY A 92 5.51 0.12 3.78
CA GLY A 92 6.64 -0.59 3.20
C GLY A 92 6.28 -1.93 2.55
N HIS A 93 5.01 -2.27 2.40
CA HIS A 93 4.56 -3.51 1.76
C HIS A 93 4.55 -3.36 0.23
N PRO A 94 5.36 -4.10 -0.53
CA PRO A 94 5.53 -3.89 -1.98
C PRO A 94 4.29 -4.27 -2.81
N LEU A 95 3.39 -5.10 -2.27
CA LEU A 95 2.13 -5.45 -2.94
C LEU A 95 1.12 -4.31 -2.91
N LEU A 96 1.10 -3.51 -1.84
CA LEU A 96 0.10 -2.46 -1.67
C LEU A 96 0.34 -1.28 -2.60
N PRO A 97 -0.70 -0.65 -3.15
CA PRO A 97 -0.57 0.64 -3.80
C PRO A 97 0.12 1.66 -2.89
N THR A 98 0.86 2.57 -3.49
CA THR A 98 1.61 3.59 -2.76
C THR A 98 0.64 4.61 -2.17
N TYR A 99 0.23 4.43 -0.92
CA TYR A 99 -0.61 5.36 -0.21
C TYR A 99 0.13 6.00 0.97
N ILE A 100 -0.23 7.23 1.28
CA ILE A 100 0.26 8.03 2.40
C ILE A 100 -0.95 8.44 3.22
N VAL A 101 -0.86 8.32 4.53
CA VAL A 101 -1.89 8.76 5.47
C VAL A 101 -1.58 10.19 5.89
N ASP A 102 -2.53 11.07 5.72
CA ASP A 102 -2.43 12.48 6.11
C ASP A 102 -3.10 12.75 7.47
N GLU A 103 -4.21 12.03 7.76
CA GLU A 103 -4.97 12.11 9.02
C GLU A 103 -5.29 10.70 9.51
N ASP A 104 -5.07 10.44 10.80
CA ASP A 104 -5.25 9.13 11.43
C ASP A 104 -5.89 9.30 12.81
N ASP A 105 -7.23 9.33 12.84
CA ASP A 105 -8.05 9.44 14.04
C ASP A 105 -8.58 8.07 14.48
N GLU A 106 -9.21 8.00 15.67
CA GLU A 106 -9.72 6.73 16.22
C GLU A 106 -10.71 5.99 15.31
N LEU A 107 -11.52 6.74 14.54
CA LEU A 107 -12.58 6.20 13.70
C LEU A 107 -12.45 6.57 12.23
N MET A 108 -11.40 7.29 11.87
CA MET A 108 -11.24 7.81 10.51
C MET A 108 -9.78 7.84 10.09
N LEU A 109 -9.56 7.52 8.82
CA LEU A 109 -8.29 7.57 8.14
C LEU A 109 -8.44 8.30 6.83
N ARG A 110 -7.65 9.33 6.58
CA ARG A 110 -7.61 10.06 5.32
C ARG A 110 -6.21 10.10 4.76
N GLY A 111 -6.11 10.19 3.43
CA GLY A 111 -4.83 10.30 2.79
C GLY A 111 -4.89 10.29 1.27
N ARG A 112 -3.75 9.97 0.69
CA ARG A 112 -3.50 10.02 -0.75
C ARG A 112 -2.95 8.69 -1.24
N VAL A 113 -3.30 8.33 -2.47
CA VAL A 113 -2.79 7.12 -3.13
C VAL A 113 -2.51 7.40 -4.59
N THR A 114 -1.48 6.75 -5.13
CA THR A 114 -1.21 6.73 -6.57
C THR A 114 -1.05 5.29 -7.02
N PHE A 115 -1.88 4.86 -7.97
CA PHE A 115 -1.70 3.60 -8.66
C PHE A 115 -0.65 3.79 -9.75
N THR A 116 0.51 3.19 -9.57
CA THR A 116 1.62 3.29 -10.51
C THR A 116 1.43 2.36 -11.70
N ARG A 117 2.38 2.36 -12.63
CA ARG A 117 2.32 1.53 -13.84
C ARG A 117 2.25 0.03 -13.55
N PHE A 118 2.79 -0.42 -12.44
CA PHE A 118 2.70 -1.81 -11.97
C PHE A 118 1.23 -2.27 -11.83
N TYR A 119 0.33 -1.36 -11.49
CA TYR A 119 -1.10 -1.65 -11.32
C TYR A 119 -1.94 -1.44 -12.58
N LEU A 120 -1.34 -1.24 -13.75
CA LEU A 120 -2.07 -1.05 -15.00
C LEU A 120 -2.91 -2.29 -15.35
N GLY A 121 -4.22 -2.11 -15.47
CA GLY A 121 -5.15 -3.13 -15.97
C GLY A 121 -5.40 -3.06 -17.47
N GLY A 122 -5.38 -1.85 -18.02
CA GLY A 122 -5.61 -1.58 -19.43
C GLY A 122 -6.18 -0.18 -19.65
N ASN A 123 -6.00 0.39 -20.85
CA ASN A 123 -6.55 1.69 -21.26
C ASN A 123 -6.28 2.83 -20.24
N GLY A 124 -5.11 2.82 -19.59
CA GLY A 124 -4.77 3.83 -18.58
C GLY A 124 -5.48 3.68 -17.23
N ALA A 125 -6.27 2.61 -17.04
CA ALA A 125 -6.97 2.32 -15.82
C ALA A 125 -6.16 1.40 -14.89
N ALA A 126 -6.28 1.60 -13.58
CA ALA A 126 -5.78 0.68 -12.58
C ALA A 126 -6.52 -0.66 -12.66
N HIS A 127 -5.80 -1.78 -12.51
CA HIS A 127 -6.38 -3.11 -12.47
C HIS A 127 -7.41 -3.21 -11.34
N GLY A 128 -8.59 -3.79 -11.64
CA GLY A 128 -9.69 -3.86 -10.68
C GLY A 128 -9.30 -4.51 -9.35
N GLY A 129 -8.41 -5.51 -9.37
CA GLY A 129 -7.92 -6.16 -8.14
C GLY A 129 -7.02 -5.31 -7.26
N SER A 130 -6.42 -4.21 -7.78
CA SER A 130 -5.56 -3.35 -6.97
C SER A 130 -6.32 -2.45 -6.00
N GLN A 131 -7.57 -2.13 -6.31
CA GLN A 131 -8.42 -1.32 -5.44
C GLN A 131 -8.90 -2.11 -4.20
N PRO A 132 -9.37 -3.37 -4.32
CA PRO A 132 -9.62 -4.22 -3.15
C PRO A 132 -8.41 -4.37 -2.22
N LEU A 133 -7.19 -4.51 -2.77
CA LEU A 133 -5.97 -4.54 -1.95
C LEU A 133 -5.79 -3.26 -1.12
N LEU A 134 -6.02 -2.10 -1.74
CA LEU A 134 -5.98 -0.82 -1.04
C LEU A 134 -7.06 -0.75 0.05
N PHE A 135 -8.31 -1.05 -0.31
CA PHE A 135 -9.43 -0.93 0.60
C PHE A 135 -9.34 -1.91 1.78
N ASP A 136 -8.89 -3.15 1.55
CA ASP A 136 -8.69 -4.13 2.63
C ASP A 136 -7.67 -3.62 3.65
N ASP A 137 -6.56 -3.07 3.19
CA ASP A 137 -5.52 -2.53 4.08
C ASP A 137 -6.00 -1.28 4.83
N LEU A 138 -6.68 -0.33 4.15
CA LEU A 138 -7.20 0.89 4.78
C LEU A 138 -8.28 0.57 5.82
N LEU A 139 -9.24 -0.30 5.48
CA LEU A 139 -10.31 -0.72 6.40
C LEU A 139 -9.74 -1.54 7.56
N GLY A 140 -8.81 -2.46 7.29
CA GLY A 140 -8.10 -3.21 8.31
C GLY A 140 -7.34 -2.30 9.27
N ARG A 141 -6.72 -1.22 8.76
CA ARG A 141 -6.01 -0.24 9.57
C ARG A 141 -6.97 0.56 10.46
N VAL A 142 -8.04 1.14 9.91
CA VAL A 142 -8.96 1.98 10.68
C VAL A 142 -9.70 1.18 11.77
N VAL A 143 -10.11 -0.07 11.49
CA VAL A 143 -10.80 -0.90 12.50
C VAL A 143 -9.87 -1.42 13.60
N ASN A 144 -8.55 -1.44 13.37
CA ASN A 144 -7.55 -1.88 14.34
C ASN A 144 -6.80 -0.70 14.99
N HIS A 145 -7.12 0.55 14.59
CA HIS A 145 -6.47 1.73 15.12
C HIS A 145 -6.85 1.94 16.59
N ARG A 146 -5.83 1.96 17.48
CA ARG A 146 -5.96 2.26 18.93
C ARG A 146 -7.14 1.61 19.66
N GLN A 147 -7.74 0.58 19.09
CA GLN A 147 -8.85 -0.12 19.73
C GLN A 147 -8.35 -0.90 20.95
N ALA A 148 -9.00 -0.72 22.09
CA ALA A 148 -8.78 -1.49 23.31
C ALA A 148 -9.36 -2.91 23.19
N GLY A 149 -8.96 -3.66 22.17
CA GLY A 149 -9.46 -5.00 21.90
C GLY A 149 -8.45 -5.81 21.08
N GLY A 150 -8.79 -7.05 20.77
CA GLY A 150 -7.99 -7.93 19.93
C GLY A 150 -7.97 -7.48 18.47
N VAL A 151 -7.05 -8.05 17.69
CA VAL A 151 -6.95 -7.80 16.26
C VAL A 151 -8.20 -8.28 15.55
N ALA A 152 -8.80 -7.44 14.72
CA ALA A 152 -9.91 -7.80 13.85
C ALA A 152 -9.40 -8.20 12.46
N ARG A 153 -10.01 -9.25 11.89
CA ARG A 153 -9.68 -9.77 10.56
C ARG A 153 -10.88 -9.61 9.62
N THR A 154 -10.59 -9.43 8.35
CA THR A 154 -11.58 -9.26 7.29
C THR A 154 -12.46 -10.50 7.17
N ALA A 155 -13.77 -10.35 7.34
CA ALA A 155 -14.76 -11.40 7.10
C ALA A 155 -15.36 -11.28 5.71
N TYR A 156 -15.64 -10.07 5.25
CA TYR A 156 -15.94 -9.78 3.84
C TYR A 156 -15.52 -8.36 3.49
N LEU A 157 -15.27 -8.16 2.20
CA LEU A 157 -15.04 -6.86 1.57
C LEU A 157 -15.88 -6.79 0.30
N LYS A 158 -16.67 -5.74 0.13
CA LYS A 158 -17.40 -5.44 -1.08
C LYS A 158 -16.90 -4.13 -1.67
N VAL A 159 -16.50 -4.15 -2.93
CA VAL A 159 -16.00 -2.98 -3.65
C VAL A 159 -16.94 -2.64 -4.79
N THR A 160 -17.27 -1.37 -4.93
CA THR A 160 -18.08 -0.84 -6.02
C THR A 160 -17.24 0.16 -6.83
N TYR A 161 -17.12 -0.13 -8.12
CA TYR A 161 -16.41 0.73 -9.07
C TYR A 161 -17.40 1.74 -9.66
N ARG A 162 -17.14 3.03 -9.47
CA ARG A 162 -18.03 4.12 -9.94
C ARG A 162 -17.54 4.76 -11.22
N LYS A 163 -16.22 4.91 -11.36
CA LYS A 163 -15.54 5.50 -12.50
C LYS A 163 -14.23 4.76 -12.77
N ILE A 164 -13.63 5.05 -13.91
CA ILE A 164 -12.28 4.60 -14.22
C ILE A 164 -11.31 5.23 -13.21
N THR A 165 -10.52 4.38 -12.54
CA THR A 165 -9.44 4.80 -11.65
C THR A 165 -8.16 4.94 -12.46
N PRO A 166 -7.67 6.16 -12.74
CA PRO A 166 -6.51 6.36 -13.60
C PRO A 166 -5.21 5.96 -12.90
N ILE A 167 -4.24 5.39 -13.66
CA ILE A 167 -2.87 5.24 -13.16
C ILE A 167 -2.11 6.56 -13.25
N GLY A 168 -1.06 6.72 -12.41
CA GLY A 168 -0.17 7.88 -12.44
C GLY A 168 -0.85 9.19 -12.01
N ARG A 169 -2.04 9.12 -11.42
CA ARG A 169 -2.75 10.27 -10.86
C ARG A 169 -2.92 10.09 -9.37
N GLN A 170 -2.70 11.16 -8.62
CA GLN A 170 -2.96 11.17 -7.19
C GLN A 170 -4.47 11.21 -6.94
N LEU A 171 -4.94 10.30 -6.11
CA LEU A 171 -6.31 10.19 -5.63
C LEU A 171 -6.32 10.41 -4.12
N ARG A 172 -7.45 10.87 -3.58
CA ARG A 172 -7.66 10.96 -2.12
C ARG A 172 -8.50 9.79 -1.66
N PHE A 173 -8.27 9.34 -0.44
CA PHE A 173 -9.12 8.34 0.19
C PHE A 173 -9.60 8.80 1.57
N GLU A 174 -10.74 8.27 1.96
CA GLU A 174 -11.28 8.36 3.31
C GLU A 174 -11.80 6.98 3.70
N ALA A 175 -11.44 6.51 4.90
CA ALA A 175 -11.94 5.28 5.49
C ALA A 175 -12.46 5.57 6.89
N THR A 176 -13.61 4.98 7.27
CA THR A 176 -14.28 5.23 8.55
C THR A 176 -14.75 3.93 9.16
N VAL A 177 -14.79 3.90 10.50
CA VAL A 177 -15.53 2.86 11.25
C VAL A 177 -16.97 3.32 11.36
N ASP A 178 -17.88 2.57 10.75
CA ASP A 178 -19.30 2.92 10.70
C ASP A 178 -20.06 2.42 11.93
N ARG A 179 -19.70 1.23 12.44
CA ARG A 179 -20.36 0.60 13.59
C ARG A 179 -19.48 -0.45 14.24
N ILE A 180 -19.56 -0.51 15.57
CA ILE A 180 -18.98 -1.58 16.39
C ILE A 180 -20.12 -2.25 17.18
N ASP A 181 -20.17 -3.58 17.15
CA ASP A 181 -21.14 -4.38 17.88
C ASP A 181 -20.47 -5.69 18.34
N GLY A 182 -20.09 -5.71 19.61
CA GLY A 182 -19.27 -6.78 20.16
C GLY A 182 -17.96 -6.92 19.40
N ARG A 183 -17.72 -8.10 18.84
CA ARG A 183 -16.51 -8.38 18.05
C ARG A 183 -16.59 -7.93 16.59
N LYS A 184 -17.77 -7.48 16.13
CA LYS A 184 -18.02 -7.07 14.75
C LYS A 184 -17.73 -5.59 14.57
N ARG A 185 -16.96 -5.25 13.56
CA ARG A 185 -16.60 -3.88 13.18
C ARG A 185 -16.92 -3.68 11.72
N TRP A 186 -17.88 -2.82 11.42
CA TRP A 186 -18.22 -2.42 10.05
C TRP A 186 -17.47 -1.15 9.71
N ALA A 187 -16.90 -1.11 8.53
CA ALA A 187 -16.18 0.04 8.05
C ALA A 187 -16.43 0.25 6.56
N SER A 188 -16.33 1.49 6.13
CA SER A 188 -16.45 1.89 4.73
C SER A 188 -15.28 2.79 4.32
N ALA A 189 -15.00 2.80 3.01
CA ALA A 189 -14.01 3.69 2.44
C ALA A 189 -14.46 4.21 1.08
N ARG A 190 -13.94 5.39 0.72
CA ARG A 190 -14.16 6.03 -0.58
C ARG A 190 -12.84 6.50 -1.17
N LEU A 191 -12.75 6.39 -2.48
CA LEU A 191 -11.65 6.88 -3.28
C LEU A 191 -12.15 7.99 -4.18
N TYR A 192 -11.47 9.15 -4.16
CA TYR A 192 -11.88 10.36 -4.87
C TYR A 192 -10.84 10.78 -5.89
N ASP A 193 -11.30 11.25 -7.04
CA ASP A 193 -10.45 11.92 -8.03
C ASP A 193 -10.10 13.36 -7.62
N ALA A 194 -9.34 14.06 -8.48
CA ALA A 194 -8.93 15.44 -8.25
C ALA A 194 -10.11 16.44 -8.23
N HIS A 195 -11.26 16.07 -8.81
CA HIS A 195 -12.48 16.89 -8.84
C HIS A 195 -13.37 16.66 -7.61
N GLY A 196 -13.03 15.64 -6.79
CA GLY A 196 -13.83 15.24 -5.63
C GLY A 196 -14.92 14.23 -5.96
N ASP A 197 -14.93 13.69 -7.16
CA ASP A 197 -15.86 12.65 -7.55
C ASP A 197 -15.41 11.29 -7.03
N VAL A 198 -16.36 10.48 -6.52
CA VAL A 198 -16.07 9.11 -6.06
C VAL A 198 -15.77 8.23 -7.27
N VAL A 199 -14.58 7.65 -7.32
CA VAL A 199 -14.16 6.69 -8.38
C VAL A 199 -14.38 5.25 -7.96
N ALA A 200 -14.30 4.95 -6.66
CA ALA A 200 -14.65 3.66 -6.09
C ALA A 200 -15.04 3.82 -4.61
N ASP A 201 -15.83 2.91 -4.11
CA ASP A 201 -16.14 2.80 -2.68
C ASP A 201 -16.11 1.33 -2.24
N ALA A 202 -15.90 1.13 -0.94
CA ALA A 202 -15.89 -0.19 -0.33
C ALA A 202 -16.62 -0.18 1.02
N GLU A 203 -17.20 -1.32 1.35
CA GLU A 203 -17.73 -1.65 2.67
C GLU A 203 -17.19 -3.01 3.11
N GLY A 204 -16.91 -3.17 4.39
CA GLY A 204 -16.37 -4.41 4.93
C GLY A 204 -16.84 -4.70 6.34
N LEU A 205 -16.85 -5.97 6.68
CA LEU A 205 -17.02 -6.49 8.03
C LEU A 205 -15.71 -7.10 8.49
N PHE A 206 -15.26 -6.68 9.64
CA PHE A 206 -14.11 -7.21 10.34
C PHE A 206 -14.57 -7.85 11.66
N ILE A 207 -13.95 -8.96 12.02
CA ILE A 207 -14.31 -9.69 13.24
C ILE A 207 -13.07 -9.81 14.12
N GLU A 208 -13.19 -9.28 15.34
CA GLU A 208 -12.15 -9.42 16.35
C GLU A 208 -11.91 -10.89 16.68
N LEU A 209 -10.65 -11.29 16.66
CA LEU A 209 -10.22 -12.64 16.99
C LEU A 209 -10.46 -12.95 18.48
N ARG A 210 -10.81 -14.19 18.78
CA ARG A 210 -10.82 -14.68 20.15
C ARG A 210 -9.40 -14.97 20.61
N PRO A 211 -9.12 -14.94 21.92
CA PRO A 211 -7.83 -15.38 22.43
C PRO A 211 -7.45 -16.77 21.88
N GLY A 212 -6.23 -16.91 21.33
CA GLY A 212 -5.74 -18.15 20.76
C GLY A 212 -6.15 -18.45 19.31
N GLN A 213 -6.92 -17.57 18.65
CA GLN A 213 -7.13 -17.65 17.20
C GLN A 213 -5.93 -17.04 16.45
N PRO A 214 -5.52 -17.66 15.32
CA PRO A 214 -4.42 -17.15 14.47
C PRO A 214 -4.77 -15.85 13.75
#